data_5604f7267c5ee690f1794de4dc20c07c
#
_entry.id   5604f7267c5ee690f1794de4dc20c07c
#
_cell.length_a   1.000
_cell.length_b   1.000
_cell.length_c   1.000
_cell.angle_alpha   90.00
_cell.angle_beta   90.00
_cell.angle_gamma   90.00
#
_symmetry.space_group_name_H-M   'P 1'
#
loop_
_entity.id
_entity.type
_entity.pdbx_description
1 polymer ?
#
loop_
_entity_poly.entity_id
_entity_poly.type
_entity_poly.pdbx_seq_one_letter_code
_entity_poly.pdbx_strand_id
1 'polypeptide(L)'
;MSTKNTLLKIEDLKVSINENEILKELNLEIKEGEIHALMGVNGAGKSTLVKTLAAHYDCEVTSGKVTFKKKDLLQMDVTTRANEGIFMSFQSPVEVAGVNNSYFLRTAMNAKRAYEGKEELDAMEFLKLVKEETNKFDIDRKLLQRDLNDGFSGGEKKRNELVQLLMLNPDLIMLDEIDSGLDVDAIKIVANVINSMLDGKKSILMITHYDRLLELIKPDFVHILSDGKIAKTGDYSLALELDEKGFEALGINNANS
;
A
#
# COMPACT_ATOMS: atom_id res chain seq x y z
N MET A 1 13.64 12.05 -22.82
CA MET A 1 12.88 11.55 -21.64
C MET A 1 13.37 10.14 -21.38
N SER A 2 13.94 9.88 -20.19
CA SER A 2 14.35 8.51 -19.83
C SER A 2 13.08 7.66 -19.70
N THR A 3 12.99 6.55 -20.42
CA THR A 3 11.87 5.61 -20.27
C THR A 3 11.98 5.00 -18.87
N LYS A 4 11.00 5.31 -17.99
CA LYS A 4 10.89 4.68 -16.67
C LYS A 4 10.73 3.16 -16.84
N ASN A 5 11.40 2.37 -15.99
CA ASN A 5 11.25 0.91 -16.00
C ASN A 5 9.88 0.50 -15.43
N THR A 6 9.34 -0.60 -15.89
CA THR A 6 8.17 -1.23 -15.28
C THR A 6 8.56 -1.84 -13.93
N LEU A 7 7.92 -1.39 -12.85
CA LEU A 7 8.09 -1.94 -11.51
C LEU A 7 7.15 -3.11 -11.26
N LEU A 8 5.85 -2.93 -11.54
CA LEU A 8 4.80 -3.95 -11.40
C LEU A 8 4.04 -4.05 -12.72
N LYS A 9 3.78 -5.27 -13.20
CA LYS A 9 2.91 -5.54 -14.34
C LYS A 9 1.97 -6.68 -14.02
N ILE A 10 0.69 -6.45 -14.24
CA ILE A 10 -0.40 -7.41 -14.05
C ILE A 10 -1.05 -7.63 -15.41
N GLU A 11 -1.18 -8.90 -15.83
CA GLU A 11 -1.73 -9.32 -17.11
C GLU A 11 -2.82 -10.36 -16.87
N ASP A 12 -4.06 -10.03 -17.25
CA ASP A 12 -5.25 -10.88 -17.23
C ASP A 12 -5.48 -11.60 -15.88
N LEU A 13 -5.21 -10.90 -14.77
CA LEU A 13 -5.28 -11.48 -13.42
C LEU A 13 -6.72 -11.79 -13.03
N LYS A 14 -6.96 -13.06 -12.66
CA LYS A 14 -8.20 -13.53 -12.04
C LYS A 14 -7.93 -14.03 -10.63
N VAL A 15 -8.79 -13.59 -9.70
CA VAL A 15 -8.67 -13.95 -8.29
C VAL A 15 -10.01 -14.29 -7.71
N SER A 16 -10.08 -15.39 -6.97
CA SER A 16 -11.26 -15.83 -6.23
C SER A 16 -11.05 -15.72 -4.72
N ILE A 17 -12.13 -15.48 -3.99
CA ILE A 17 -12.21 -15.58 -2.53
C ILE A 17 -13.42 -16.45 -2.22
N ASN A 18 -13.22 -17.57 -1.51
CA ASN A 18 -14.27 -18.55 -1.21
C ASN A 18 -15.07 -18.95 -2.48
N GLU A 19 -14.35 -19.36 -3.53
CA GLU A 19 -14.90 -19.77 -4.84
C GLU A 19 -15.61 -18.66 -5.64
N ASN A 20 -15.75 -17.45 -5.10
CA ASN A 20 -16.30 -16.31 -5.83
C ASN A 20 -15.22 -15.57 -6.58
N GLU A 21 -15.35 -15.44 -7.90
CA GLU A 21 -14.42 -14.65 -8.72
C GLU A 21 -14.61 -13.15 -8.44
N ILE A 22 -13.59 -12.52 -7.85
CA ILE A 22 -13.60 -11.11 -7.47
C ILE A 22 -12.86 -10.25 -8.50
N LEU A 23 -11.65 -10.68 -8.92
CA LEU A 23 -10.92 -10.00 -10.00
C LEU A 23 -11.08 -10.81 -11.29
N LYS A 24 -11.42 -10.11 -12.38
CA LYS A 24 -11.81 -10.69 -13.67
C LYS A 24 -10.95 -10.11 -14.78
N GLU A 25 -9.83 -10.78 -15.14
CA GLU A 25 -8.92 -10.32 -16.21
C GLU A 25 -8.39 -8.89 -15.98
N LEU A 26 -7.96 -8.61 -14.75
CA LEU A 26 -7.45 -7.30 -14.38
C LEU A 26 -6.07 -7.08 -15.01
N ASN A 27 -5.90 -5.93 -15.66
CA ASN A 27 -4.64 -5.49 -16.25
C ASN A 27 -4.22 -4.17 -15.63
N LEU A 28 -2.95 -4.06 -15.16
CA LEU A 28 -2.39 -2.84 -14.58
C LEU A 28 -0.88 -2.83 -14.77
N GLU A 29 -0.32 -1.69 -15.15
CA GLU A 29 1.12 -1.47 -15.18
C GLU A 29 1.47 -0.26 -14.32
N ILE A 30 2.47 -0.41 -13.45
CA ILE A 30 3.04 0.65 -12.62
C ILE A 30 4.54 0.72 -12.93
N LYS A 31 5.01 1.90 -13.34
CA LYS A 31 6.44 2.14 -13.57
C LYS A 31 7.09 2.76 -12.34
N GLU A 32 8.42 2.69 -12.29
CA GLU A 32 9.20 3.29 -11.20
C GLU A 32 8.85 4.78 -11.04
N GLY A 33 8.59 5.20 -9.80
CA GLY A 33 8.28 6.58 -9.44
C GLY A 33 6.89 7.06 -9.89
N GLU A 34 5.94 6.15 -10.14
CA GLU A 34 4.56 6.51 -10.44
C GLU A 34 3.66 6.33 -9.22
N ILE A 35 2.67 7.21 -9.10
CA ILE A 35 1.64 7.20 -8.08
C ILE A 35 0.31 6.87 -8.74
N HIS A 36 -0.27 5.74 -8.37
CA HIS A 36 -1.54 5.25 -8.88
C HIS A 36 -2.60 5.27 -7.78
N ALA A 37 -3.75 5.88 -8.05
CA ALA A 37 -4.92 5.79 -7.19
C ALA A 37 -5.92 4.78 -7.79
N LEU A 38 -6.42 3.88 -6.96
CA LEU A 38 -7.45 2.91 -7.31
C LEU A 38 -8.75 3.28 -6.60
N MET A 39 -9.74 3.69 -7.36
CA MET A 39 -11.06 4.08 -6.92
C MET A 39 -12.10 3.07 -7.42
N GLY A 40 -13.27 3.07 -6.84
CA GLY A 40 -14.36 2.17 -7.25
C GLY A 40 -15.35 1.95 -6.14
N VAL A 41 -16.52 1.44 -6.47
CA VAL A 41 -17.57 1.14 -5.50
C VAL A 41 -17.12 0.07 -4.49
N ASN A 42 -17.79 -0.01 -3.35
CA ASN A 42 -17.53 -1.07 -2.38
C ASN A 42 -17.81 -2.44 -3.01
N GLY A 43 -16.93 -3.40 -2.75
CA GLY A 43 -17.03 -4.74 -3.35
C GLY A 43 -16.45 -4.86 -4.77
N ALA A 44 -15.96 -3.78 -5.39
CA ALA A 44 -15.38 -3.85 -6.74
C ALA A 44 -14.10 -4.68 -6.85
N GLY A 45 -13.44 -5.04 -5.73
CA GLY A 45 -12.21 -5.84 -5.71
C GLY A 45 -10.93 -5.06 -5.38
N LYS A 46 -11.03 -3.78 -4.95
CA LYS A 46 -9.85 -2.94 -4.64
C LYS A 46 -8.92 -3.57 -3.61
N SER A 47 -9.44 -3.87 -2.42
CA SER A 47 -8.65 -4.52 -1.36
C SER A 47 -8.21 -5.94 -1.73
N THR A 48 -8.99 -6.65 -2.56
CA THR A 48 -8.60 -7.96 -3.09
C THR A 48 -7.33 -7.85 -3.94
N LEU A 49 -7.20 -6.81 -4.76
CA LEU A 49 -5.99 -6.60 -5.55
C LEU A 49 -4.75 -6.45 -4.67
N VAL A 50 -4.76 -5.52 -3.70
CA VAL A 50 -3.59 -5.29 -2.84
C VAL A 50 -3.28 -6.49 -1.95
N LYS A 51 -4.31 -7.19 -1.44
CA LYS A 51 -4.15 -8.45 -0.70
C LYS A 51 -3.51 -9.54 -1.56
N THR A 52 -3.92 -9.69 -2.82
CA THR A 52 -3.31 -10.64 -3.75
C THR A 52 -1.84 -10.33 -3.99
N LEU A 53 -1.50 -9.05 -4.22
CA LEU A 53 -0.11 -8.62 -4.41
C LEU A 53 0.75 -8.83 -3.15
N ALA A 54 0.14 -8.79 -1.95
CA ALA A 54 0.80 -9.09 -0.68
C ALA A 54 0.81 -10.59 -0.33
N ALA A 55 0.27 -11.48 -1.18
CA ALA A 55 0.12 -12.93 -0.93
C ALA A 55 -0.76 -13.26 0.28
N HIS A 56 -1.87 -12.53 0.47
CA HIS A 56 -2.81 -12.85 1.54
C HIS A 56 -3.49 -14.20 1.28
N TYR A 57 -3.58 -15.03 2.31
CA TYR A 57 -4.05 -16.43 2.23
C TYR A 57 -5.50 -16.61 1.75
N ASP A 58 -6.36 -15.59 1.88
CA ASP A 58 -7.73 -15.64 1.40
C ASP A 58 -7.86 -15.49 -0.13
N CYS A 59 -6.79 -15.06 -0.81
CA CYS A 59 -6.81 -14.74 -2.23
C CYS A 59 -6.23 -15.90 -3.04
N GLU A 60 -7.08 -16.57 -3.81
CA GLU A 60 -6.70 -17.63 -4.74
C GLU A 60 -6.56 -17.08 -6.15
N VAL A 61 -5.34 -17.07 -6.69
CA VAL A 61 -5.09 -16.69 -8.09
C VAL A 61 -5.46 -17.86 -8.99
N THR A 62 -6.49 -17.70 -9.81
CA THR A 62 -6.98 -18.75 -10.70
C THR A 62 -6.36 -18.68 -12.10
N SER A 63 -5.97 -17.49 -12.57
CA SER A 63 -5.24 -17.28 -13.81
C SER A 63 -4.57 -15.90 -13.86
N GLY A 64 -3.77 -15.68 -14.91
CA GLY A 64 -3.06 -14.43 -15.15
C GLY A 64 -1.59 -14.48 -14.76
N LYS A 65 -0.92 -13.35 -14.94
CA LYS A 65 0.50 -13.20 -14.63
C LYS A 65 0.75 -11.89 -13.90
N VAL A 66 1.63 -11.93 -12.90
CA VAL A 66 2.07 -10.73 -12.18
C VAL A 66 3.59 -10.73 -12.10
N THR A 67 4.22 -9.67 -12.62
CA THR A 67 5.65 -9.49 -12.52
C THR A 67 5.99 -8.26 -11.67
N PHE A 68 6.95 -8.40 -10.76
CA PHE A 68 7.51 -7.33 -9.96
C PHE A 68 9.03 -7.30 -10.14
N LYS A 69 9.60 -6.16 -10.55
CA LYS A 69 11.03 -6.05 -10.88
C LYS A 69 11.49 -7.15 -11.85
N LYS A 70 10.66 -7.45 -12.87
CA LYS A 70 10.89 -8.52 -13.88
C LYS A 70 10.87 -9.95 -13.34
N LYS A 71 10.56 -10.18 -12.06
CA LYS A 71 10.43 -11.50 -11.44
C LYS A 71 8.96 -11.89 -11.38
N ASP A 72 8.64 -13.18 -11.44
CA ASP A 72 7.27 -13.68 -11.26
C ASP A 72 6.85 -13.53 -9.79
N LEU A 73 5.93 -12.59 -9.52
CA LEU A 73 5.46 -12.30 -8.17
C LEU A 73 4.63 -13.46 -7.60
N LEU A 74 3.90 -14.17 -8.44
CA LEU A 74 2.99 -15.23 -7.97
C LEU A 74 3.74 -16.45 -7.42
N GLN A 75 5.01 -16.62 -7.79
CA GLN A 75 5.89 -17.68 -7.26
C GLN A 75 6.59 -17.30 -5.95
N MET A 76 6.45 -16.05 -5.50
CA MET A 76 7.06 -15.57 -4.26
C MET A 76 6.12 -15.76 -3.08
N ASP A 77 6.64 -16.26 -1.96
CA ASP A 77 5.96 -16.27 -0.68
C ASP A 77 5.88 -14.84 -0.05
N VAL A 78 5.12 -14.70 1.03
CA VAL A 78 4.91 -13.42 1.74
C VAL A 78 6.24 -12.79 2.15
N THR A 79 7.16 -13.59 2.69
CA THR A 79 8.46 -13.11 3.20
C THR A 79 9.33 -12.60 2.05
N THR A 80 9.37 -13.33 0.96
CA THR A 80 10.13 -12.93 -0.24
C THR A 80 9.58 -11.64 -0.82
N ARG A 81 8.24 -11.48 -0.93
CA ARG A 81 7.62 -10.24 -1.41
C ARG A 81 7.97 -9.03 -0.55
N ALA A 82 7.92 -9.19 0.78
CA ALA A 82 8.31 -8.13 1.72
C ALA A 82 9.79 -7.75 1.57
N ASN A 83 10.68 -8.74 1.46
CA ASN A 83 12.12 -8.52 1.27
C ASN A 83 12.45 -7.90 -0.09
N GLU A 84 11.71 -8.24 -1.14
CA GLU A 84 11.83 -7.60 -2.47
C GLU A 84 11.35 -6.14 -2.47
N GLY A 85 10.71 -5.68 -1.39
CA GLY A 85 10.34 -4.28 -1.21
C GLY A 85 8.86 -3.99 -1.48
N ILE A 86 7.96 -4.94 -1.27
CA ILE A 86 6.51 -4.72 -1.27
C ILE A 86 6.06 -4.46 0.16
N PHE A 87 5.31 -3.37 0.36
CA PHE A 87 4.66 -3.03 1.63
C PHE A 87 3.17 -2.83 1.40
N MET A 88 2.36 -3.36 2.30
CA MET A 88 0.92 -3.13 2.32
C MET A 88 0.51 -2.57 3.68
N SER A 89 -0.16 -1.40 3.68
CA SER A 89 -0.87 -0.93 4.87
C SER A 89 -2.22 -1.63 4.96
N PHE A 90 -2.60 -1.99 6.17
CA PHE A 90 -3.88 -2.64 6.41
C PHE A 90 -4.97 -1.61 6.71
N GLN A 91 -6.19 -1.84 6.21
CA GLN A 91 -7.36 -1.06 6.60
C GLN A 91 -7.53 -1.08 8.13
N SER A 92 -7.33 -2.26 8.74
CA SER A 92 -7.32 -2.47 10.19
C SER A 92 -6.05 -3.21 10.60
N PRO A 93 -5.00 -2.50 11.10
CA PRO A 93 -3.77 -3.14 11.53
C PRO A 93 -4.00 -4.12 12.68
N VAL A 94 -3.39 -5.31 12.56
CA VAL A 94 -3.55 -6.39 13.52
C VAL A 94 -2.85 -6.05 14.84
N GLU A 95 -3.50 -6.40 15.96
CA GLU A 95 -2.92 -6.33 17.30
C GLU A 95 -2.21 -7.64 17.63
N VAL A 96 -0.98 -7.56 18.13
CA VAL A 96 -0.20 -8.74 18.51
C VAL A 96 0.34 -8.56 19.94
N ALA A 97 -0.46 -8.99 20.92
CA ALA A 97 -0.08 -8.94 22.32
C ALA A 97 1.16 -9.81 22.60
N GLY A 98 2.05 -9.32 23.46
CA GLY A 98 3.29 -10.01 23.83
C GLY A 98 4.44 -9.85 22.82
N VAL A 99 4.22 -9.18 21.68
CA VAL A 99 5.26 -8.88 20.70
C VAL A 99 5.64 -7.40 20.78
N ASN A 100 6.78 -7.09 21.38
CA ASN A 100 7.24 -5.71 21.48
C ASN A 100 7.48 -5.09 20.08
N ASN A 101 6.89 -3.93 19.84
CA ASN A 101 6.87 -3.26 18.52
C ASN A 101 8.28 -2.89 18.02
N SER A 102 9.17 -2.41 18.91
CA SER A 102 10.56 -2.10 18.56
C SER A 102 11.34 -3.35 18.14
N TYR A 103 11.17 -4.45 18.88
CA TYR A 103 11.79 -5.73 18.55
C TYR A 103 11.30 -6.28 17.20
N PHE A 104 9.98 -6.26 16.99
CA PHE A 104 9.35 -6.66 15.72
C PHE A 104 9.95 -5.88 14.54
N LEU A 105 9.95 -4.55 14.64
CA LEU A 105 10.41 -3.69 13.54
C LEU A 105 11.91 -3.88 13.24
N ARG A 106 12.77 -3.97 14.27
CA ARG A 106 14.20 -4.25 14.08
C ARG A 106 14.42 -5.61 13.42
N THR A 107 13.67 -6.64 13.85
CA THR A 107 13.77 -7.97 13.26
C THR A 107 13.37 -7.97 11.78
N ALA A 108 12.28 -7.29 11.43
CA ALA A 108 11.85 -7.16 10.04
C ALA A 108 12.88 -6.39 9.18
N MET A 109 13.45 -5.31 9.72
CA MET A 109 14.53 -4.58 9.03
C MET A 109 15.77 -5.45 8.81
N ASN A 110 16.18 -6.21 9.82
CA ASN A 110 17.36 -7.08 9.72
C ASN A 110 17.12 -8.25 8.76
N ALA A 111 15.91 -8.80 8.71
CA ALA A 111 15.54 -9.81 7.72
C ALA A 111 15.70 -9.28 6.29
N LYS A 112 15.22 -8.06 6.01
CA LYS A 112 15.40 -7.40 4.70
C LYS A 112 16.88 -7.12 4.41
N ARG A 113 17.65 -6.62 5.38
CA ARG A 113 19.09 -6.35 5.25
C ARG A 113 19.87 -7.63 4.93
N ALA A 114 19.57 -8.73 5.64
CA ALA A 114 20.19 -10.03 5.38
C ALA A 114 19.85 -10.54 3.96
N TYR A 115 18.60 -10.38 3.51
CA TYR A 115 18.20 -10.69 2.15
C TYR A 115 18.97 -9.89 1.09
N GLU A 116 19.27 -8.63 1.39
CA GLU A 116 20.07 -7.73 0.55
C GLU A 116 21.60 -7.95 0.70
N GLY A 117 22.05 -8.89 1.54
CA GLY A 117 23.47 -9.14 1.83
C GLY A 117 24.15 -8.04 2.64
N LYS A 118 23.39 -7.28 3.42
CA LYS A 118 23.86 -6.21 4.33
C LYS A 118 23.99 -6.72 5.75
N GLU A 119 24.89 -6.12 6.54
CA GLU A 119 25.03 -6.41 7.97
C GLU A 119 23.76 -6.00 8.74
N GLU A 120 23.46 -6.76 9.79
CA GLU A 120 22.35 -6.47 10.69
C GLU A 120 22.62 -5.19 11.50
N LEU A 121 21.55 -4.44 11.79
CA LEU A 121 21.58 -3.31 12.71
C LEU A 121 21.62 -3.80 14.15
N ASP A 122 22.54 -3.27 14.93
CA ASP A 122 22.47 -3.43 16.38
C ASP A 122 21.32 -2.59 16.97
N ALA A 123 21.11 -2.71 18.30
CA ALA A 123 20.03 -2.01 18.97
C ALA A 123 20.21 -0.48 18.97
N MET A 124 21.47 -0.01 19.06
CA MET A 124 21.77 1.42 19.11
C MET A 124 21.62 2.07 17.74
N GLU A 125 22.10 1.43 16.69
CA GLU A 125 21.94 1.86 15.30
C GLU A 125 20.46 1.94 14.92
N PHE A 126 19.69 0.91 15.27
CA PHE A 126 18.25 0.90 15.05
C PHE A 126 17.54 2.07 15.76
N LEU A 127 17.81 2.29 17.06
CA LEU A 127 17.20 3.38 17.82
C LEU A 127 17.58 4.76 17.28
N LYS A 128 18.82 4.92 16.79
CA LYS A 128 19.27 6.15 16.13
C LYS A 128 18.48 6.42 14.86
N LEU A 129 18.34 5.43 13.98
CA LEU A 129 17.56 5.54 12.74
C LEU A 129 16.09 5.87 13.02
N VAL A 130 15.47 5.15 13.95
CA VAL A 130 14.08 5.43 14.36
C VAL A 130 13.93 6.86 14.84
N LYS A 131 14.87 7.35 15.68
CA LYS A 131 14.84 8.72 16.18
C LYS A 131 14.95 9.75 15.06
N GLU A 132 15.84 9.51 14.11
CA GLU A 132 16.06 10.40 12.97
C GLU A 132 14.80 10.48 12.10
N GLU A 133 14.19 9.33 11.75
CA GLU A 133 13.04 9.29 10.87
C GLU A 133 11.76 9.83 11.55
N THR A 134 11.48 9.41 12.78
CA THR A 134 10.25 9.84 13.47
C THR A 134 10.25 11.33 13.84
N ASN A 135 11.40 11.91 14.12
CA ASN A 135 11.51 13.35 14.42
C ASN A 135 11.18 14.24 13.22
N LYS A 136 11.36 13.76 11.98
CA LYS A 136 11.02 14.52 10.77
C LYS A 136 9.52 14.80 10.65
N PHE A 137 8.69 13.94 11.27
CA PHE A 137 7.22 13.96 11.11
C PHE A 137 6.47 14.10 12.45
N ASP A 138 7.18 14.44 13.52
CA ASP A 138 6.59 14.57 14.88
C ASP A 138 5.81 13.33 15.34
N ILE A 139 6.34 12.14 15.03
CA ILE A 139 5.72 10.86 15.44
C ILE A 139 6.28 10.44 16.80
N ASP A 140 5.38 10.23 17.80
CA ASP A 140 5.78 9.81 19.15
C ASP A 140 6.36 8.39 19.16
N ARG A 141 7.64 8.29 19.53
CA ARG A 141 8.37 7.00 19.62
C ARG A 141 7.91 6.11 20.78
N LYS A 142 7.10 6.62 21.70
CA LYS A 142 6.53 5.78 22.77
C LYS A 142 5.71 4.62 22.24
N LEU A 143 5.16 4.73 21.02
CA LEU A 143 4.49 3.65 20.32
C LEU A 143 5.38 2.39 20.18
N LEU A 144 6.69 2.56 20.00
CA LEU A 144 7.63 1.46 19.84
C LEU A 144 7.99 0.75 21.16
N GLN A 145 7.65 1.33 22.31
CA GLN A 145 7.88 0.73 23.63
C GLN A 145 6.76 -0.24 24.06
N ARG A 146 5.62 -0.19 23.37
CA ARG A 146 4.43 -1.02 23.61
C ARG A 146 4.44 -2.24 22.70
N ASP A 147 3.55 -3.17 22.95
CA ASP A 147 3.31 -4.31 22.07
C ASP A 147 2.67 -3.86 20.74
N LEU A 148 2.92 -4.64 19.70
CA LEU A 148 2.55 -4.29 18.33
C LEU A 148 1.04 -4.05 18.20
N ASN A 149 0.66 -2.79 18.08
CA ASN A 149 -0.71 -2.28 17.97
C ASN A 149 -1.65 -2.64 19.15
N ASP A 150 -1.17 -3.31 20.19
CA ASP A 150 -2.01 -3.76 21.33
C ASP A 150 -2.50 -2.56 22.14
N GLY A 151 -3.84 -2.42 22.22
CA GLY A 151 -4.50 -1.30 22.88
C GLY A 151 -4.20 0.08 22.24
N PHE A 152 -3.77 0.14 20.99
CA PHE A 152 -3.59 1.40 20.28
C PHE A 152 -4.94 1.93 19.80
N SER A 153 -5.12 3.25 19.89
CA SER A 153 -6.20 3.93 19.18
C SER A 153 -6.03 3.80 17.66
N GLY A 154 -7.08 4.04 16.88
CA GLY A 154 -7.00 4.00 15.41
C GLY A 154 -5.90 4.91 14.86
N GLY A 155 -5.78 6.13 15.38
CA GLY A 155 -4.73 7.07 14.99
C GLY A 155 -3.32 6.62 15.38
N GLU A 156 -3.15 5.97 16.55
CA GLU A 156 -1.87 5.39 16.96
C GLU A 156 -1.46 4.21 16.05
N LYS A 157 -2.40 3.35 15.66
CA LYS A 157 -2.16 2.25 14.72
C LYS A 157 -1.66 2.77 13.38
N LYS A 158 -2.31 3.80 12.83
CA LYS A 158 -1.89 4.42 11.56
C LYS A 158 -0.51 5.08 11.67
N ARG A 159 -0.22 5.80 12.76
CA ARG A 159 1.12 6.34 12.99
C ARG A 159 2.18 5.24 13.11
N ASN A 160 1.84 4.10 13.74
CA ASN A 160 2.74 2.97 13.82
C ASN A 160 3.02 2.35 12.45
N GLU A 161 2.01 2.24 11.57
CA GLU A 161 2.20 1.83 10.17
C GLU A 161 3.12 2.79 9.41
N LEU A 162 2.99 4.10 9.62
CA LEU A 162 3.90 5.07 9.00
C LEU A 162 5.35 4.89 9.47
N VAL A 163 5.56 4.57 10.76
CA VAL A 163 6.92 4.24 11.25
C VAL A 163 7.45 2.99 10.56
N GLN A 164 6.63 1.94 10.45
CA GLN A 164 7.02 0.72 9.74
C GLN A 164 7.35 1.02 8.27
N LEU A 165 6.52 1.80 7.59
CA LEU A 165 6.73 2.21 6.21
C LEU A 165 8.07 2.96 6.03
N LEU A 166 8.35 3.95 6.87
CA LEU A 166 9.60 4.72 6.84
C LEU A 166 10.83 3.83 7.04
N MET A 167 10.77 2.94 8.04
CA MET A 167 11.91 2.11 8.42
C MET A 167 12.16 0.96 7.43
N LEU A 168 11.12 0.33 6.90
CA LEU A 168 11.24 -0.74 5.91
C LEU A 168 11.59 -0.23 4.52
N ASN A 169 11.29 1.03 4.23
CA ASN A 169 11.65 1.72 3.00
C ASN A 169 11.42 0.88 1.72
N PRO A 170 10.16 0.52 1.43
CA PRO A 170 9.82 -0.36 0.30
C PRO A 170 9.91 0.35 -1.05
N ASP A 171 9.90 -0.43 -2.15
CA ASP A 171 9.87 0.08 -3.52
C ASP A 171 8.44 0.22 -4.07
N LEU A 172 7.53 -0.67 -3.65
CA LEU A 172 6.10 -0.59 -3.92
C LEU A 172 5.34 -0.43 -2.60
N ILE A 173 4.68 0.71 -2.46
CA ILE A 173 3.86 1.07 -1.30
C ILE A 173 2.40 0.88 -1.68
N MET A 174 1.72 -0.07 -1.06
CA MET A 174 0.30 -0.28 -1.25
C MET A 174 -0.47 0.20 -0.01
N LEU A 175 -1.36 1.17 -0.20
CA LEU A 175 -2.12 1.82 0.87
C LEU A 175 -3.60 1.47 0.71
N ASP A 176 -4.16 0.72 1.65
CA ASP A 176 -5.59 0.34 1.65
C ASP A 176 -6.33 1.19 2.68
N GLU A 177 -6.96 2.28 2.20
CA GLU A 177 -7.76 3.23 2.99
C GLU A 177 -7.04 3.74 4.26
N ILE A 178 -5.75 4.08 4.12
CA ILE A 178 -4.91 4.54 5.24
C ILE A 178 -5.46 5.79 5.91
N ASP A 179 -6.24 6.58 5.20
CA ASP A 179 -6.88 7.83 5.60
C ASP A 179 -8.23 7.65 6.32
N SER A 180 -8.77 6.43 6.32
CA SER A 180 -10.06 6.14 6.96
C SER A 180 -10.02 6.40 8.47
N GLY A 181 -10.96 7.22 8.95
CA GLY A 181 -11.10 7.56 10.37
C GLY A 181 -10.03 8.52 10.93
N LEU A 182 -9.21 9.12 10.08
CA LEU A 182 -8.24 10.13 10.47
C LEU A 182 -8.83 11.55 10.42
N ASP A 183 -8.36 12.39 11.33
CA ASP A 183 -8.62 13.83 11.28
C ASP A 183 -7.73 14.51 10.23
N VAL A 184 -8.02 15.80 9.97
CA VAL A 184 -7.33 16.59 8.92
C VAL A 184 -5.81 16.65 9.13
N ASP A 185 -5.37 16.76 10.38
CA ASP A 185 -3.94 16.92 10.68
C ASP A 185 -3.21 15.58 10.56
N ALA A 186 -3.85 14.47 10.94
CA ALA A 186 -3.31 13.14 10.72
C ALA A 186 -3.19 12.81 9.22
N ILE A 187 -4.15 13.19 8.38
CA ILE A 187 -4.07 13.04 6.90
C ILE A 187 -2.87 13.81 6.33
N LYS A 188 -2.58 15.02 6.83
CA LYS A 188 -1.40 15.78 6.42
C LYS A 188 -0.09 15.07 6.79
N ILE A 189 -0.02 14.46 7.99
CA ILE A 189 1.15 13.67 8.41
C ILE A 189 1.34 12.48 7.45
N VAL A 190 0.28 11.74 7.14
CA VAL A 190 0.31 10.64 6.16
C VAL A 190 0.86 11.12 4.82
N ALA A 191 0.29 12.19 4.27
CA ALA A 191 0.72 12.75 2.98
C ALA A 191 2.17 13.23 3.00
N ASN A 192 2.62 13.87 4.09
CA ASN A 192 4.01 14.33 4.24
C ASN A 192 4.99 13.16 4.27
N VAL A 193 4.67 12.10 5.02
CA VAL A 193 5.49 10.87 5.05
C VAL A 193 5.59 10.27 3.66
N ILE A 194 4.46 10.06 2.98
CA ILE A 194 4.40 9.46 1.65
C ILE A 194 5.20 10.31 0.66
N ASN A 195 4.96 11.62 0.60
CA ASN A 195 5.67 12.52 -0.31
C ASN A 195 7.18 12.55 -0.05
N SER A 196 7.61 12.43 1.21
CA SER A 196 9.04 12.39 1.56
C SER A 196 9.75 11.12 1.07
N MET A 197 9.01 10.06 0.85
CA MET A 197 9.54 8.78 0.36
C MET A 197 9.69 8.73 -1.16
N LEU A 198 9.06 9.66 -1.88
CA LEU A 198 9.11 9.73 -3.34
C LEU A 198 10.49 10.21 -3.80
N ASP A 199 11.29 9.30 -4.31
CA ASP A 199 12.65 9.54 -4.82
C ASP A 199 12.76 9.36 -6.35
N GLY A 200 11.60 9.23 -7.02
CA GLY A 200 11.51 8.95 -8.45
C GLY A 200 11.69 7.47 -8.83
N LYS A 201 11.88 6.58 -7.84
CA LYS A 201 11.98 5.12 -8.02
C LYS A 201 10.87 4.39 -7.30
N LYS A 202 10.50 4.83 -6.09
CA LYS A 202 9.41 4.24 -5.32
C LYS A 202 8.08 4.57 -5.94
N SER A 203 7.20 3.57 -6.00
CA SER A 203 5.88 3.70 -6.58
C SER A 203 4.80 3.42 -5.54
N ILE A 204 3.64 4.01 -5.76
CA ILE A 204 2.51 3.93 -4.84
C ILE A 204 1.30 3.41 -5.58
N LEU A 205 0.61 2.45 -4.99
CA LEU A 205 -0.75 2.05 -5.33
C LEU A 205 -1.64 2.34 -4.12
N MET A 206 -2.46 3.39 -4.19
CA MET A 206 -3.34 3.76 -3.09
C MET A 206 -4.81 3.48 -3.40
N ILE A 207 -5.50 2.94 -2.41
CA ILE A 207 -6.95 2.87 -2.38
C ILE A 207 -7.43 3.94 -1.42
N THR A 208 -8.23 4.87 -1.90
CA THR A 208 -8.84 5.91 -1.08
C THR A 208 -10.18 6.33 -1.66
N HIS A 209 -11.07 6.76 -0.80
CA HIS A 209 -12.34 7.41 -1.13
C HIS A 209 -12.33 8.90 -0.80
N TYR A 210 -11.20 9.42 -0.26
CA TYR A 210 -11.10 10.79 0.23
C TYR A 210 -10.27 11.67 -0.68
N ASP A 211 -10.89 12.71 -1.20
CA ASP A 211 -10.27 13.69 -2.10
C ASP A 211 -9.10 14.41 -1.44
N ARG A 212 -9.15 14.62 -0.13
CA ARG A 212 -8.08 15.32 0.62
C ARG A 212 -6.73 14.64 0.52
N LEU A 213 -6.67 13.31 0.61
CA LEU A 213 -5.39 12.60 0.46
C LEU A 213 -4.90 12.70 -0.98
N LEU A 214 -5.81 12.57 -1.95
CA LEU A 214 -5.49 12.72 -3.38
C LEU A 214 -5.01 14.14 -3.73
N GLU A 215 -5.60 15.18 -3.14
CA GLU A 215 -5.14 16.57 -3.31
C GLU A 215 -3.70 16.79 -2.82
N LEU A 216 -3.32 16.16 -1.70
CA LEU A 216 -2.01 16.30 -1.09
C LEU A 216 -0.92 15.45 -1.77
N ILE A 217 -1.28 14.29 -2.35
CA ILE A 217 -0.34 13.36 -2.97
C ILE A 217 -0.29 13.53 -4.49
N LYS A 218 -1.41 13.89 -5.14
CA LYS A 218 -1.56 14.11 -6.59
C LYS A 218 -1.08 12.93 -7.42
N PRO A 219 -1.91 11.88 -7.57
CA PRO A 219 -1.54 10.69 -8.33
C PRO A 219 -1.30 11.03 -9.82
N ASP A 220 -0.34 10.31 -10.43
CA ASP A 220 -0.10 10.38 -11.88
C ASP A 220 -1.22 9.71 -12.66
N PHE A 221 -1.79 8.63 -12.09
CA PHE A 221 -2.87 7.86 -12.68
C PHE A 221 -3.98 7.58 -11.67
N VAL A 222 -5.21 7.67 -12.15
CA VAL A 222 -6.43 7.28 -11.42
C VAL A 222 -7.10 6.16 -12.20
N HIS A 223 -7.35 5.04 -11.54
CA HIS A 223 -8.02 3.89 -12.10
C HIS A 223 -9.37 3.69 -11.40
N ILE A 224 -10.42 3.49 -12.18
CA ILE A 224 -11.72 3.12 -11.63
C ILE A 224 -11.93 1.64 -11.82
N LEU A 225 -12.03 0.91 -10.70
CA LEU A 225 -12.32 -0.51 -10.65
C LEU A 225 -13.83 -0.72 -10.56
N SER A 226 -14.35 -1.55 -11.43
CA SER A 226 -15.76 -1.96 -11.44
C SER A 226 -15.85 -3.42 -11.84
N ASP A 227 -16.65 -4.20 -11.12
CA ASP A 227 -16.88 -5.62 -11.38
C ASP A 227 -15.57 -6.42 -11.63
N GLY A 228 -14.56 -6.18 -10.81
CA GLY A 228 -13.29 -6.89 -10.87
C GLY A 228 -12.35 -6.49 -12.03
N LYS A 229 -12.66 -5.45 -12.80
CA LYS A 229 -11.87 -4.95 -13.94
C LYS A 229 -11.59 -3.46 -13.81
N ILE A 230 -10.50 -2.98 -14.39
CA ILE A 230 -10.29 -1.56 -14.56
C ILE A 230 -11.18 -1.06 -15.71
N ALA A 231 -12.24 -0.33 -15.34
CA ALA A 231 -13.23 0.19 -16.29
C ALA A 231 -12.73 1.48 -16.98
N LYS A 232 -12.00 2.33 -16.27
CA LYS A 232 -11.48 3.60 -16.78
C LYS A 232 -10.14 3.94 -16.14
N THR A 233 -9.24 4.54 -16.91
CA THR A 233 -7.98 5.09 -16.44
C THR A 233 -7.86 6.53 -16.93
N GLY A 234 -7.41 7.43 -16.08
CA GLY A 234 -7.16 8.84 -16.38
C GLY A 234 -6.10 9.42 -15.48
N ASP A 235 -5.93 10.72 -15.52
CA ASP A 235 -5.13 11.49 -14.60
C ASP A 235 -5.97 11.94 -13.37
N TYR A 236 -5.41 12.82 -12.54
CA TYR A 236 -6.10 13.33 -11.34
C TYR A 236 -7.47 13.97 -11.65
N SER A 237 -7.70 14.51 -12.87
CA SER A 237 -9.00 15.07 -13.25
C SER A 237 -10.14 14.04 -13.22
N LEU A 238 -9.81 12.75 -13.41
CA LEU A 238 -10.80 11.67 -13.32
C LEU A 238 -11.32 11.49 -11.89
N ALA A 239 -10.49 11.70 -10.87
CA ALA A 239 -10.94 11.67 -9.47
C ALA A 239 -11.90 12.81 -9.17
N LEU A 240 -11.58 14.03 -9.65
CA LEU A 240 -12.46 15.20 -9.48
C LEU A 240 -13.80 15.02 -10.23
N GLU A 241 -13.76 14.45 -11.45
CA GLU A 241 -14.96 14.14 -12.21
C GLU A 241 -15.84 13.11 -11.46
N LEU A 242 -15.21 12.11 -10.83
CA LEU A 242 -15.91 11.11 -10.05
C LEU A 242 -16.58 11.70 -8.80
N ASP A 243 -15.90 12.60 -8.09
CA ASP A 243 -16.44 13.27 -6.92
C ASP A 243 -17.65 14.16 -7.29
N GLU A 244 -17.55 14.92 -8.38
CA GLU A 244 -18.61 15.81 -8.83
C GLU A 244 -19.82 15.08 -9.37
N LYS A 245 -19.64 14.01 -10.17
CA LYS A 245 -20.70 13.37 -10.93
C LYS A 245 -21.15 12.00 -10.42
N GLY A 246 -20.32 11.34 -9.60
CA GLY A 246 -20.53 9.98 -9.11
C GLY A 246 -20.25 8.89 -10.17
N PHE A 247 -20.28 7.64 -9.72
CA PHE A 247 -19.95 6.47 -10.57
C PHE A 247 -20.95 6.26 -11.72
N GLU A 248 -22.26 6.47 -11.49
CA GLU A 248 -23.31 6.26 -12.49
C GLU A 248 -23.15 7.18 -13.72
N ALA A 249 -22.79 8.44 -13.49
CA ALA A 249 -22.57 9.40 -14.57
C ALA A 249 -21.36 9.05 -15.45
N LEU A 250 -20.42 8.27 -14.91
CA LEU A 250 -19.27 7.73 -15.64
C LEU A 250 -19.58 6.41 -16.36
N GLY A 251 -20.84 5.95 -16.33
CA GLY A 251 -21.28 4.68 -16.92
C GLY A 251 -20.84 3.45 -16.11
N ILE A 252 -20.51 3.64 -14.84
CA ILE A 252 -20.03 2.58 -13.95
C ILE A 252 -21.18 2.20 -13.03
N ASN A 253 -21.87 1.11 -13.38
CA ASN A 253 -23.01 0.61 -12.60
C ASN A 253 -22.53 -0.10 -11.33
N ASN A 254 -23.25 0.10 -10.23
CA ASN A 254 -23.10 -0.73 -9.03
C ASN A 254 -23.52 -2.17 -9.37
N ALA A 255 -22.65 -3.15 -9.20
CA ALA A 255 -22.96 -4.56 -9.44
C ALA A 255 -24.03 -5.15 -8.49
N ASN A 256 -24.67 -4.32 -7.64
CA ASN A 256 -25.69 -4.70 -6.64
C ASN A 256 -26.99 -3.90 -6.78
N SER A 257 -27.37 -3.51 -7.97
CA SER A 257 -28.73 -3.00 -8.23
C SER A 257 -29.55 -3.96 -9.06
#